data_f9e023b7fac397f209251dbd5d10803f
#
_entry.id   f9e023b7fac397f209251dbd5d10803f
#
_cell.length_a   1.000
_cell.length_b   1.000
_cell.length_c   1.000
_cell.angle_alpha   90.00
_cell.angle_beta   90.00
_cell.angle_gamma   90.00
#
_symmetry.space_group_name_H-M   'P 1'
#
loop_
_entity.id
_entity.type
_entity.pdbx_description
1 polymer ?
#
loop_
_entity_poly.entity_id
_entity_poly.type
_entity_poly.pdbx_seq_one_letter_code
_entity_poly.pdbx_strand_id
1 'polypeptide(L)'
;MRPKKKTAYAVPKLKKFSATLLTEARERFEEALVSESGNVKDEAAWKEFRDRWMARKNGLLTQINELWLKAAPSEAKREVGQLVNRLKTDVENRVTAAKASVEGRIPPPRAEAPASGRGFGFEGQMEDLKHRSAEKRIAAESIDITLPGNRRPLGAEHPVIKTMNEIVGVFRNLGYSVEEGPEIETDYYNFEALNFPPNHPARDTQDTLFIAGQESKPLRERLLLRTHTSPVQIRTMEKLKPPLRVVCPGKVHRNDAPDATHSPVFHQVEGLAVDSKITFCDLKGTIDHAMKALFGSSVQTRFYPSFFPFTEPSADVQISCIFCGGKGYRDGGRCPNCKASGWIELLGCGMVDPNVFGFVDYDPRKVSGFAFGMGVERIAILKYGVDDIQLFFNGDVRFLEQFR
;
A
#
# COMPACT_ATOMS: atom_id res chain seq x y z
N MET A 1 51.50 -15.40 -54.46
CA MET A 1 51.08 -16.48 -53.57
C MET A 1 49.62 -16.23 -53.14
N ARG A 2 48.66 -17.08 -53.58
CA ARG A 2 47.26 -16.99 -53.16
C ARG A 2 47.17 -17.38 -51.67
N PRO A 3 46.42 -16.63 -50.81
CA PRO A 3 46.25 -17.02 -49.43
C PRO A 3 45.48 -18.34 -49.35
N LYS A 4 45.99 -19.31 -48.60
CA LYS A 4 45.35 -20.58 -48.30
C LYS A 4 43.99 -20.26 -47.62
N LYS A 5 42.86 -20.71 -48.20
CA LYS A 5 41.53 -20.68 -47.53
C LYS A 5 41.70 -21.40 -46.19
N LYS A 6 41.51 -20.66 -45.07
CA LYS A 6 41.41 -21.28 -43.75
C LYS A 6 40.19 -22.20 -43.78
N THR A 7 40.40 -23.48 -43.58
CA THR A 7 39.32 -24.48 -43.47
C THR A 7 38.43 -24.09 -42.32
N ALA A 8 37.12 -24.00 -42.59
CA ALA A 8 36.12 -23.67 -41.57
C ALA A 8 36.18 -24.69 -40.40
N TYR A 9 36.03 -24.21 -39.19
CA TYR A 9 36.07 -25.06 -37.99
C TYR A 9 34.99 -26.18 -38.09
N ALA A 10 35.38 -27.39 -37.68
CA ALA A 10 34.51 -28.54 -37.55
C ALA A 10 34.72 -29.18 -36.17
N VAL A 11 33.62 -29.60 -35.52
CA VAL A 11 33.67 -30.19 -34.17
C VAL A 11 34.45 -31.53 -34.22
N PRO A 12 35.55 -31.69 -33.51
CA PRO A 12 36.32 -32.93 -33.51
C PRO A 12 35.60 -34.05 -32.75
N LYS A 13 35.70 -35.27 -33.25
CA LYS A 13 35.18 -36.44 -32.53
C LYS A 13 36.23 -36.85 -31.49
N LEU A 14 35.89 -36.76 -30.20
CA LEU A 14 36.79 -37.12 -29.13
C LEU A 14 36.82 -38.64 -28.93
N LYS A 15 38.01 -39.23 -29.00
CA LYS A 15 38.23 -40.67 -28.75
C LYS A 15 38.41 -40.98 -27.27
N LYS A 16 38.84 -40.02 -26.46
CA LYS A 16 39.01 -40.09 -25.01
C LYS A 16 38.56 -38.76 -24.39
N PHE A 17 38.00 -38.80 -23.18
CA PHE A 17 37.49 -37.64 -22.45
C PHE A 17 38.38 -37.30 -21.25
N SER A 18 39.69 -37.08 -21.49
CA SER A 18 40.60 -36.60 -20.46
C SER A 18 40.51 -35.08 -20.36
N ALA A 19 40.79 -34.52 -19.16
CA ALA A 19 40.77 -33.09 -18.90
C ALA A 19 41.60 -32.28 -19.90
N THR A 20 42.79 -32.78 -20.28
CA THR A 20 43.69 -32.14 -21.24
C THR A 20 43.06 -32.05 -22.64
N LEU A 21 42.49 -33.15 -23.14
CA LEU A 21 41.84 -33.16 -24.47
C LEU A 21 40.58 -32.33 -24.52
N LEU A 22 39.83 -32.25 -23.42
CA LEU A 22 38.65 -31.38 -23.29
C LEU A 22 39.07 -29.90 -23.29
N THR A 23 40.16 -29.54 -22.62
CA THR A 23 40.71 -28.19 -22.63
C THR A 23 41.16 -27.78 -24.03
N GLU A 24 41.95 -28.62 -24.72
CA GLU A 24 42.39 -28.34 -26.10
C GLU A 24 41.20 -28.20 -27.08
N ALA A 25 40.19 -29.05 -26.93
CA ALA A 25 39.00 -28.99 -27.78
C ALA A 25 38.19 -27.73 -27.53
N ARG A 26 38.10 -27.30 -26.27
CA ARG A 26 37.49 -26.06 -25.86
C ARG A 26 38.23 -24.83 -26.43
N GLU A 27 39.55 -24.76 -26.27
CA GLU A 27 40.32 -23.63 -26.78
C GLU A 27 40.16 -23.45 -28.28
N ARG A 28 40.23 -24.54 -29.07
CA ARG A 28 40.00 -24.49 -30.52
C ARG A 28 38.60 -24.04 -30.89
N PHE A 29 37.60 -24.40 -30.09
CA PHE A 29 36.21 -23.97 -30.31
C PHE A 29 36.05 -22.47 -30.03
N GLU A 30 36.62 -21.99 -28.91
CA GLU A 30 36.59 -20.58 -28.51
C GLU A 30 37.34 -19.69 -29.52
N GLU A 31 38.53 -20.14 -29.99
CA GLU A 31 39.25 -19.45 -31.05
C GLU A 31 38.47 -19.33 -32.35
N ALA A 32 37.80 -20.40 -32.76
CA ALA A 32 36.96 -20.40 -33.96
C ALA A 32 35.76 -19.46 -33.80
N LEU A 33 35.10 -19.48 -32.65
CA LEU A 33 33.98 -18.62 -32.33
C LEU A 33 34.37 -17.13 -32.37
N VAL A 34 35.50 -16.78 -31.78
CA VAL A 34 36.03 -15.41 -31.80
C VAL A 34 36.40 -14.99 -33.23
N SER A 35 37.08 -15.85 -33.97
CA SER A 35 37.51 -15.55 -35.36
C SER A 35 36.33 -15.37 -36.29
N GLU A 36 35.30 -16.23 -36.19
CA GLU A 36 34.11 -16.14 -37.06
C GLU A 36 33.21 -14.98 -36.68
N SER A 37 33.04 -14.69 -35.37
CA SER A 37 32.24 -13.54 -34.90
C SER A 37 32.85 -12.19 -35.32
N GLY A 38 34.17 -12.06 -35.39
CA GLY A 38 34.87 -10.85 -35.83
C GLY A 38 34.69 -10.54 -37.32
N ASN A 39 34.28 -11.52 -38.13
CA ASN A 39 34.04 -11.36 -39.57
C ASN A 39 32.58 -10.93 -39.91
N VAL A 40 31.68 -10.81 -38.93
CA VAL A 40 30.29 -10.43 -39.14
C VAL A 40 30.21 -8.90 -39.29
N LYS A 41 29.91 -8.45 -40.51
CA LYS A 41 29.87 -7.02 -40.88
C LYS A 41 28.49 -6.51 -41.21
N ASP A 42 27.59 -7.39 -41.63
CA ASP A 42 26.22 -7.06 -42.03
C ASP A 42 25.20 -8.11 -41.56
N GLU A 43 23.94 -7.85 -41.81
CA GLU A 43 22.85 -8.70 -41.32
C GLU A 43 22.86 -10.09 -42.00
N ALA A 44 23.30 -10.19 -43.28
CA ALA A 44 23.38 -11.46 -43.96
C ALA A 44 24.48 -12.34 -43.38
N ALA A 45 25.69 -11.77 -43.13
CA ALA A 45 26.77 -12.45 -42.45
C ALA A 45 26.41 -12.85 -40.99
N TRP A 46 25.62 -12.03 -40.30
CA TRP A 46 25.11 -12.38 -38.99
C TRP A 46 24.15 -13.59 -39.02
N LYS A 47 23.24 -13.65 -40.00
CA LYS A 47 22.32 -14.79 -40.15
C LYS A 47 23.07 -16.07 -40.44
N GLU A 48 24.08 -16.02 -41.35
CA GLU A 48 24.94 -17.16 -41.64
C GLU A 48 25.73 -17.63 -40.41
N PHE A 49 26.33 -16.69 -39.68
CA PHE A 49 27.06 -16.97 -38.44
C PHE A 49 26.14 -17.61 -37.39
N ARG A 50 24.97 -17.00 -37.11
CA ARG A 50 23.98 -17.56 -36.19
C ARG A 50 23.56 -18.98 -36.57
N ASP A 51 23.18 -19.17 -37.81
CA ASP A 51 22.67 -20.48 -38.29
C ASP A 51 23.77 -21.55 -38.26
N ARG A 52 24.99 -21.19 -38.60
CA ARG A 52 26.15 -22.09 -38.51
C ARG A 52 26.41 -22.56 -37.09
N TRP A 53 26.27 -21.69 -36.06
CA TRP A 53 26.57 -22.01 -34.69
C TRP A 53 25.36 -22.55 -33.91
N MET A 54 24.13 -22.10 -34.20
CA MET A 54 22.95 -22.38 -33.39
C MET A 54 21.85 -23.18 -34.12
N ALA A 55 21.99 -23.55 -35.38
CA ALA A 55 20.96 -24.29 -36.09
C ALA A 55 20.63 -25.64 -35.42
N ARG A 56 19.33 -25.94 -35.33
CA ARG A 56 18.80 -27.13 -34.62
C ARG A 56 19.27 -28.47 -35.20
N LYS A 57 19.49 -28.57 -36.51
CA LYS A 57 19.87 -29.84 -37.14
C LYS A 57 21.36 -29.97 -37.38
N ASN A 58 22.09 -28.95 -37.84
CA ASN A 58 23.48 -29.01 -38.28
C ASN A 58 24.37 -27.94 -37.62
N GLY A 59 23.91 -27.21 -36.62
CA GLY A 59 24.72 -26.20 -35.92
C GLY A 59 25.84 -26.82 -35.12
N LEU A 60 26.96 -26.06 -34.94
CA LEU A 60 28.10 -26.52 -34.21
C LEU A 60 27.78 -26.88 -32.75
N LEU A 61 26.83 -26.16 -32.09
CA LEU A 61 26.35 -26.53 -30.76
C LEU A 61 25.60 -27.86 -30.75
N THR A 62 24.84 -28.17 -31.80
CA THR A 62 24.15 -29.45 -31.91
C THR A 62 25.17 -30.57 -32.10
N GLN A 63 26.20 -30.34 -32.94
CA GLN A 63 27.28 -31.31 -33.13
C GLN A 63 28.08 -31.58 -31.86
N ILE A 64 28.37 -30.56 -31.04
CA ILE A 64 29.00 -30.75 -29.73
C ILE A 64 28.13 -31.60 -28.81
N ASN A 65 26.86 -31.35 -28.77
CA ASN A 65 25.97 -32.15 -27.96
C ASN A 65 25.96 -33.63 -28.36
N GLU A 66 25.97 -33.91 -29.65
CA GLU A 66 26.02 -35.26 -30.21
C GLU A 66 27.41 -35.93 -30.01
N LEU A 67 28.47 -35.23 -30.37
CA LEU A 67 29.83 -35.82 -30.45
C LEU A 67 30.58 -35.79 -29.11
N TRP A 68 30.20 -34.90 -28.19
CA TRP A 68 30.86 -34.80 -26.88
C TRP A 68 29.93 -35.25 -25.74
N LEU A 69 28.77 -34.66 -25.56
CA LEU A 69 27.91 -34.94 -24.40
C LEU A 69 27.27 -36.34 -24.47
N LYS A 70 26.68 -36.71 -25.63
CA LYS A 70 26.06 -38.03 -25.78
C LYS A 70 27.09 -39.15 -25.90
N ALA A 71 28.29 -38.86 -26.45
CA ALA A 71 29.35 -39.83 -26.58
C ALA A 71 30.21 -39.99 -25.32
N ALA A 72 30.06 -39.16 -24.32
CA ALA A 72 30.81 -39.21 -23.06
C ALA A 72 30.44 -40.44 -22.21
N PRO A 73 31.44 -41.16 -21.63
CA PRO A 73 31.16 -42.21 -20.66
C PRO A 73 30.55 -41.64 -19.35
N SER A 74 29.90 -42.49 -18.59
CA SER A 74 29.15 -42.07 -17.36
C SER A 74 30.00 -41.28 -16.40
N GLU A 75 31.26 -41.59 -16.25
CA GLU A 75 32.20 -40.92 -15.33
C GLU A 75 32.57 -39.49 -15.78
N ALA A 76 32.67 -39.23 -17.08
CA ALA A 76 33.01 -37.91 -17.61
C ALA A 76 31.77 -37.06 -17.96
N LYS A 77 30.57 -37.65 -17.91
CA LYS A 77 29.35 -37.01 -18.41
C LYS A 77 29.00 -35.71 -17.68
N ARG A 78 29.30 -35.61 -16.37
CA ARG A 78 29.07 -34.41 -15.57
C ARG A 78 30.00 -33.25 -16.00
N GLU A 79 31.29 -33.54 -16.17
CA GLU A 79 32.26 -32.50 -16.57
C GLU A 79 32.00 -32.02 -18.01
N VAL A 80 31.74 -32.97 -18.92
CA VAL A 80 31.42 -32.64 -20.31
C VAL A 80 30.11 -31.85 -20.38
N GLY A 81 29.09 -32.18 -19.56
CA GLY A 81 27.84 -31.43 -19.48
C GLY A 81 28.05 -29.99 -19.03
N GLN A 82 28.88 -29.77 -18.02
CA GLN A 82 29.23 -28.43 -17.56
C GLN A 82 29.99 -27.64 -18.62
N LEU A 83 30.91 -28.27 -19.33
CA LEU A 83 31.65 -27.66 -20.41
C LEU A 83 30.70 -27.25 -21.58
N VAL A 84 29.86 -28.17 -22.02
CA VAL A 84 28.90 -27.92 -23.13
C VAL A 84 27.94 -26.78 -22.78
N ASN A 85 27.45 -26.71 -21.54
CA ASN A 85 26.61 -25.61 -21.08
C ASN A 85 27.33 -24.24 -21.12
N ARG A 86 28.59 -24.19 -20.69
CA ARG A 86 29.43 -22.97 -20.79
C ARG A 86 29.58 -22.52 -22.24
N LEU A 87 30.02 -23.45 -23.13
CA LEU A 87 30.17 -23.15 -24.55
C LEU A 87 28.87 -22.68 -25.21
N LYS A 88 27.73 -23.23 -24.80
CA LYS A 88 26.44 -22.77 -25.26
C LYS A 88 26.18 -21.31 -24.88
N THR A 89 26.41 -20.94 -23.63
CA THR A 89 26.28 -19.56 -23.14
C THR A 89 27.23 -18.61 -23.89
N ASP A 90 28.46 -19.03 -24.13
CA ASP A 90 29.44 -18.23 -24.87
C ASP A 90 29.02 -17.96 -26.30
N VAL A 91 28.48 -18.97 -27.00
CA VAL A 91 27.92 -18.80 -28.35
C VAL A 91 26.73 -17.86 -28.37
N GLU A 92 25.77 -18.03 -27.45
CA GLU A 92 24.59 -17.17 -27.34
C GLU A 92 24.99 -15.70 -27.10
N ASN A 93 25.95 -15.46 -26.20
CA ASN A 93 26.46 -14.12 -25.93
C ASN A 93 27.17 -13.52 -27.17
N ARG A 94 27.97 -14.30 -27.87
CA ARG A 94 28.70 -13.84 -29.08
C ARG A 94 27.76 -13.55 -30.24
N VAL A 95 26.75 -14.38 -30.47
CA VAL A 95 25.72 -14.15 -31.51
C VAL A 95 24.92 -12.88 -31.20
N THR A 96 24.58 -12.65 -29.93
CA THR A 96 23.87 -11.44 -29.50
C THR A 96 24.74 -10.18 -29.64
N ALA A 97 26.00 -10.25 -29.25
CA ALA A 97 26.96 -9.15 -29.40
C ALA A 97 27.21 -8.81 -30.88
N ALA A 98 27.38 -9.83 -31.74
CA ALA A 98 27.54 -9.63 -33.17
C ALA A 98 26.30 -8.95 -33.79
N LYS A 99 25.08 -9.28 -33.33
CA LYS A 99 23.84 -8.61 -33.76
C LYS A 99 23.84 -7.14 -33.37
N ALA A 100 24.16 -6.85 -32.12
CA ALA A 100 24.19 -5.47 -31.59
C ALA A 100 25.23 -4.60 -32.35
N SER A 101 26.35 -5.19 -32.76
CA SER A 101 27.36 -4.51 -33.56
C SER A 101 26.87 -4.18 -34.98
N VAL A 102 26.15 -5.09 -35.62
CA VAL A 102 25.54 -4.87 -36.95
C VAL A 102 24.41 -3.83 -36.91
N GLU A 103 23.64 -3.79 -35.82
CA GLU A 103 22.56 -2.81 -35.61
C GLU A 103 23.08 -1.41 -35.19
N GLY A 104 24.40 -1.22 -35.11
CA GLY A 104 25.04 0.07 -34.77
C GLY A 104 24.87 0.50 -33.31
N ARG A 105 24.44 -0.41 -32.44
CA ARG A 105 24.24 -0.14 -31.00
C ARG A 105 25.52 -0.22 -30.17
N ILE A 106 26.59 -0.82 -30.71
CA ILE A 106 27.90 -0.90 -30.09
C ILE A 106 28.97 -0.74 -31.18
N PRO A 107 29.97 0.17 -31.06
CA PRO A 107 31.05 0.25 -32.03
C PRO A 107 31.88 -1.03 -31.99
N PRO A 108 32.39 -1.50 -33.17
CA PRO A 108 33.24 -2.69 -33.20
C PRO A 108 34.51 -2.48 -32.38
N PRO A 109 34.98 -3.50 -31.65
CA PRO A 109 36.22 -3.38 -30.91
C PRO A 109 37.37 -3.07 -31.89
N ARG A 110 38.02 -1.92 -31.68
CA ARG A 110 39.23 -1.55 -32.46
C ARG A 110 40.30 -2.62 -32.26
N ALA A 111 40.81 -3.16 -33.39
CA ALA A 111 42.00 -3.98 -33.38
C ALA A 111 43.17 -3.09 -32.89
N GLU A 112 43.71 -3.37 -31.73
CA GLU A 112 44.91 -2.70 -31.23
C GLU A 112 46.12 -3.11 -32.07
N ALA A 113 46.82 -2.12 -32.62
CA ALA A 113 48.10 -2.29 -33.23
C ALA A 113 49.16 -2.65 -32.17
N PRO A 114 50.17 -3.45 -32.45
CA PRO A 114 51.14 -3.86 -31.47
C PRO A 114 52.02 -2.65 -31.04
N ALA A 115 51.95 -2.28 -29.79
CA ALA A 115 52.78 -1.25 -29.18
C ALA A 115 54.22 -1.78 -29.06
N SER A 116 55.14 -1.06 -29.68
CA SER A 116 56.57 -1.28 -29.58
C SER A 116 57.10 -1.10 -28.16
N GLY A 117 57.91 -2.00 -27.71
CA GLY A 117 58.68 -2.18 -26.51
C GLY A 117 58.92 -1.06 -25.53
N ARG A 118 58.59 -1.40 -24.28
CA ARG A 118 59.47 -1.15 -23.09
C ARG A 118 59.18 -2.26 -22.08
N GLY A 119 60.26 -2.93 -21.65
CA GLY A 119 60.17 -4.01 -20.67
C GLY A 119 59.70 -3.51 -19.32
N PHE A 120 58.52 -3.99 -18.93
CA PHE A 120 58.05 -3.95 -17.54
C PHE A 120 58.17 -5.37 -16.95
N GLY A 121 58.74 -5.47 -15.74
CA GLY A 121 58.88 -6.73 -15.05
C GLY A 121 57.55 -7.41 -14.79
N PHE A 122 57.59 -8.73 -14.61
CA PHE A 122 56.42 -9.61 -14.42
C PHE A 122 55.46 -9.15 -13.32
N GLU A 123 55.91 -8.44 -12.28
CA GLU A 123 55.10 -7.86 -11.22
C GLU A 123 54.23 -6.70 -11.70
N GLY A 124 54.72 -5.80 -12.55
CA GLY A 124 53.94 -4.69 -13.10
C GLY A 124 52.85 -5.15 -14.06
N GLN A 125 53.05 -6.25 -14.79
CA GLN A 125 52.04 -6.83 -15.68
C GLN A 125 50.88 -7.47 -14.88
N MET A 126 51.19 -8.08 -13.73
CA MET A 126 50.16 -8.65 -12.83
C MET A 126 49.33 -7.56 -12.12
N GLU A 127 49.93 -6.43 -11.81
CA GLU A 127 49.23 -5.29 -11.19
C GLU A 127 48.32 -4.58 -12.19
N ASP A 128 48.81 -4.38 -13.44
CA ASP A 128 47.97 -3.84 -14.54
C ASP A 128 46.78 -4.77 -14.89
N LEU A 129 47.02 -6.08 -14.88
CA LEU A 129 45.92 -7.05 -15.10
C LEU A 129 44.89 -7.05 -13.96
N LYS A 130 45.34 -6.86 -12.71
CA LYS A 130 44.42 -6.70 -11.56
C LYS A 130 43.65 -5.39 -11.64
N HIS A 131 44.29 -4.26 -11.99
CA HIS A 131 43.63 -2.99 -12.19
C HIS A 131 42.58 -3.04 -13.32
N ARG A 132 42.96 -3.57 -14.49
CA ARG A 132 42.06 -3.73 -15.64
C ARG A 132 40.86 -4.68 -15.34
N SER A 133 41.11 -5.72 -14.53
CA SER A 133 40.02 -6.61 -14.10
C SER A 133 39.09 -5.94 -13.07
N ALA A 134 39.61 -5.09 -12.18
CA ALA A 134 38.86 -4.31 -11.23
C ALA A 134 38.03 -3.20 -11.92
N GLU A 135 38.65 -2.48 -12.89
CA GLU A 135 37.95 -1.47 -13.69
C GLU A 135 36.80 -2.08 -14.53
N LYS A 136 37.05 -3.25 -15.16
CA LYS A 136 36.00 -3.97 -15.88
C LYS A 136 34.87 -4.43 -14.95
N ARG A 137 35.18 -4.82 -13.72
CA ARG A 137 34.18 -5.20 -12.72
C ARG A 137 33.39 -3.99 -12.25
N ILE A 138 34.05 -2.88 -11.95
CA ILE A 138 33.40 -1.62 -11.56
C ILE A 138 32.53 -1.09 -12.69
N ALA A 139 32.98 -1.14 -13.95
CA ALA A 139 32.18 -0.73 -15.10
C ALA A 139 30.98 -1.65 -15.36
N ALA A 140 31.11 -2.95 -15.08
CA ALA A 140 29.99 -3.90 -15.21
C ALA A 140 28.99 -3.82 -14.04
N GLU A 141 29.45 -3.40 -12.87
CA GLU A 141 28.64 -3.19 -11.67
C GLU A 141 28.12 -1.75 -11.56
N SER A 142 28.59 -0.81 -12.43
CA SER A 142 28.13 0.58 -12.40
C SER A 142 26.65 0.67 -12.83
N ILE A 143 25.85 1.17 -11.93
CA ILE A 143 24.45 1.47 -12.19
C ILE A 143 24.37 2.88 -12.76
N ASP A 144 23.70 3.04 -13.90
CA ASP A 144 23.38 4.36 -14.45
C ASP A 144 22.36 5.06 -13.53
N ILE A 145 22.85 5.96 -12.68
CA ILE A 145 22.02 6.73 -11.75
C ILE A 145 21.17 7.78 -12.43
N THR A 146 21.33 8.04 -13.73
CA THR A 146 20.49 8.97 -14.49
C THR A 146 19.19 8.31 -14.93
N LEU A 147 19.14 6.97 -14.96
CA LEU A 147 17.92 6.24 -15.24
C LEU A 147 16.98 6.30 -14.03
N PRO A 148 15.68 6.58 -14.26
CA PRO A 148 14.71 6.54 -13.16
C PRO A 148 14.64 5.12 -12.60
N GLY A 149 14.86 4.98 -11.29
CA GLY A 149 14.72 3.71 -10.60
C GLY A 149 13.30 3.15 -10.69
N ASN A 150 13.15 1.86 -10.54
CA ASN A 150 11.82 1.23 -10.41
C ASN A 150 11.13 1.78 -9.16
N ARG A 151 10.26 2.75 -9.34
CA ARG A 151 9.41 3.25 -8.27
C ARG A 151 8.37 2.18 -7.97
N ARG A 152 8.49 1.51 -6.85
CA ARG A 152 7.38 0.72 -6.32
C ARG A 152 6.27 1.70 -5.94
N PRO A 153 5.02 1.49 -6.39
CA PRO A 153 3.92 2.32 -5.96
C PRO A 153 3.80 2.21 -4.43
N LEU A 154 3.83 3.36 -3.76
CA LEU A 154 3.52 3.42 -2.33
C LEU A 154 2.03 3.09 -2.18
N GLY A 155 1.67 2.37 -1.12
CA GLY A 155 0.28 2.19 -0.75
C GLY A 155 -0.38 3.53 -0.40
N ALA A 156 -1.71 3.57 -0.44
CA ALA A 156 -2.51 4.69 0.06
C ALA A 156 -3.07 4.34 1.45
N GLU A 157 -3.10 5.29 2.35
CA GLU A 157 -3.89 5.16 3.57
C GLU A 157 -5.38 5.20 3.20
N HIS A 158 -6.16 4.29 3.77
CA HIS A 158 -7.60 4.25 3.49
C HIS A 158 -8.27 5.59 3.88
N PRO A 159 -9.06 6.23 3.02
CA PRO A 159 -9.57 7.59 3.25
C PRO A 159 -10.39 7.72 4.53
N VAL A 160 -11.14 6.69 4.94
CA VAL A 160 -11.87 6.68 6.22
C VAL A 160 -10.89 6.69 7.40
N ILE A 161 -9.84 5.87 7.37
CA ILE A 161 -8.83 5.83 8.45
C ILE A 161 -8.08 7.14 8.51
N LYS A 162 -7.68 7.70 7.37
CA LYS A 162 -7.05 9.02 7.30
C LYS A 162 -7.92 10.11 7.90
N THR A 163 -9.22 10.12 7.56
CA THR A 163 -10.18 11.07 8.13
C THR A 163 -10.35 10.86 9.65
N MET A 164 -10.44 9.62 10.10
CA MET A 164 -10.52 9.30 11.53
C MET A 164 -9.29 9.81 12.29
N ASN A 165 -8.11 9.58 11.76
CA ASN A 165 -6.85 10.06 12.34
C ASN A 165 -6.78 11.60 12.38
N GLU A 166 -7.29 12.28 11.37
CA GLU A 166 -7.37 13.75 11.37
C GLU A 166 -8.33 14.26 12.43
N ILE A 167 -9.54 13.66 12.56
CA ILE A 167 -10.50 14.01 13.61
C ILE A 167 -9.86 13.83 14.99
N VAL A 168 -9.29 12.66 15.24
CA VAL A 168 -8.60 12.34 16.50
C VAL A 168 -7.45 13.34 16.75
N GLY A 169 -6.69 13.70 15.72
CA GLY A 169 -5.62 14.69 15.79
C GLY A 169 -6.09 16.06 16.25
N VAL A 170 -7.24 16.53 15.73
CA VAL A 170 -7.83 17.81 16.16
C VAL A 170 -8.16 17.79 17.65
N PHE A 171 -8.80 16.74 18.15
CA PHE A 171 -9.16 16.65 19.57
C PHE A 171 -7.95 16.40 20.47
N ARG A 172 -6.94 15.64 20.03
CA ARG A 172 -5.67 15.53 20.79
C ARG A 172 -5.00 16.88 20.99
N ASN A 173 -5.03 17.75 19.98
CA ASN A 173 -4.53 19.12 20.10
C ASN A 173 -5.34 19.99 21.08
N LEU A 174 -6.60 19.62 21.34
CA LEU A 174 -7.43 20.23 22.40
C LEU A 174 -7.27 19.57 23.76
N GLY A 175 -6.32 18.64 23.92
CA GLY A 175 -6.03 17.96 25.19
C GLY A 175 -6.90 16.74 25.48
N TYR A 176 -7.53 16.13 24.49
CA TYR A 176 -8.27 14.87 24.64
C TYR A 176 -7.30 13.68 24.54
N SER A 177 -7.46 12.70 25.42
CA SER A 177 -6.87 11.37 25.27
C SER A 177 -7.72 10.49 24.35
N VAL A 178 -7.11 9.45 23.80
CA VAL A 178 -7.79 8.47 22.94
C VAL A 178 -8.05 7.22 23.78
N GLU A 179 -9.30 6.80 23.82
CA GLU A 179 -9.73 5.60 24.54
C GLU A 179 -10.41 4.63 23.54
N GLU A 180 -10.09 3.37 23.68
CA GLU A 180 -10.63 2.30 22.87
C GLU A 180 -11.42 1.30 23.72
N GLY A 181 -12.35 0.60 23.09
CA GLY A 181 -13.15 -0.43 23.74
C GLY A 181 -13.60 -1.52 22.79
N PRO A 182 -14.19 -2.61 23.30
CA PRO A 182 -14.58 -3.76 22.52
C PRO A 182 -15.71 -3.43 21.53
N GLU A 183 -15.70 -4.10 20.36
CA GLU A 183 -16.80 -4.03 19.38
C GLU A 183 -18.03 -4.86 19.82
N ILE A 184 -17.79 -5.94 20.57
CA ILE A 184 -18.86 -6.73 21.19
C ILE A 184 -19.08 -6.22 22.60
N GLU A 185 -20.27 -5.71 22.86
CA GLU A 185 -20.64 -5.09 24.13
C GLU A 185 -21.86 -5.78 24.75
N THR A 186 -22.09 -5.53 26.01
CA THR A 186 -23.35 -5.87 26.66
C THR A 186 -24.40 -4.79 26.40
N ASP A 187 -25.68 -5.15 26.46
CA ASP A 187 -26.79 -4.20 26.43
C ASP A 187 -26.63 -3.13 27.55
N TYR A 188 -26.09 -3.52 28.71
CA TYR A 188 -25.81 -2.58 29.79
C TYR A 188 -24.96 -1.39 29.34
N TYR A 189 -23.82 -1.61 28.76
CA TYR A 189 -22.93 -0.53 28.29
C TYR A 189 -23.45 0.19 27.08
N ASN A 190 -24.12 -0.55 26.15
CA ASN A 190 -24.58 0.04 24.90
C ASN A 190 -25.87 0.86 25.07
N PHE A 191 -26.69 0.56 26.09
CA PHE A 191 -27.97 1.18 26.26
C PHE A 191 -28.30 1.59 27.71
N GLU A 192 -28.29 0.64 28.67
CA GLU A 192 -28.79 0.92 30.01
C GLU A 192 -28.01 2.03 30.70
N ALA A 193 -26.69 1.96 30.72
CA ALA A 193 -25.83 2.97 31.34
C ALA A 193 -25.84 4.32 30.60
N LEU A 194 -26.39 4.35 29.39
CA LEU A 194 -26.63 5.55 28.59
C LEU A 194 -28.06 6.06 28.68
N ASN A 195 -28.75 5.69 29.76
CA ASN A 195 -30.11 6.17 30.08
C ASN A 195 -31.18 5.78 29.02
N PHE A 196 -30.95 4.75 28.20
CA PHE A 196 -31.99 4.24 27.30
C PHE A 196 -33.03 3.42 28.08
N PRO A 197 -34.31 3.72 28.01
CA PRO A 197 -35.35 2.90 28.63
C PRO A 197 -35.42 1.49 28.00
N PRO A 198 -35.93 0.46 28.76
CA PRO A 198 -35.97 -0.92 28.29
C PRO A 198 -36.69 -1.13 26.96
N ASN A 199 -37.71 -0.33 26.69
CA ASN A 199 -38.57 -0.43 25.50
C ASN A 199 -38.25 0.63 24.43
N HIS A 200 -37.01 1.18 24.44
CA HIS A 200 -36.63 2.17 23.44
C HIS A 200 -36.45 1.50 22.07
N PRO A 201 -36.95 2.08 20.96
CA PRO A 201 -36.89 1.50 19.62
C PRO A 201 -35.46 1.11 19.19
N ALA A 202 -34.46 1.93 19.55
CA ALA A 202 -33.07 1.61 19.22
C ALA A 202 -32.52 0.28 19.83
N ARG A 203 -33.21 -0.28 20.81
CA ARG A 203 -32.94 -1.62 21.38
C ARG A 203 -33.60 -2.75 20.61
N ASP A 204 -34.38 -2.43 19.57
CA ASP A 204 -35.02 -3.45 18.74
C ASP A 204 -33.98 -4.17 17.87
N THR A 205 -34.25 -5.44 17.60
CA THR A 205 -33.47 -6.26 16.67
C THR A 205 -33.46 -5.73 15.23
N GLN A 206 -34.39 -4.83 14.91
CA GLN A 206 -34.42 -4.13 13.62
C GLN A 206 -33.23 -3.17 13.45
N ASP A 207 -32.76 -2.56 14.56
CA ASP A 207 -31.67 -1.57 14.51
C ASP A 207 -30.36 -2.10 15.13
N THR A 208 -30.43 -3.16 15.94
CA THR A 208 -29.30 -3.69 16.71
C THR A 208 -29.01 -5.15 16.40
N LEU A 209 -27.75 -5.46 16.15
CA LEU A 209 -27.27 -6.83 15.88
C LEU A 209 -26.89 -7.53 17.20
N PHE A 210 -27.78 -8.33 17.76
CA PHE A 210 -27.51 -9.16 18.93
C PHE A 210 -26.80 -10.46 18.56
N ILE A 211 -25.91 -10.93 19.45
CA ILE A 211 -25.29 -12.25 19.32
C ILE A 211 -26.34 -13.33 19.59
N ALA A 212 -26.50 -14.29 18.68
CA ALA A 212 -27.47 -15.35 18.79
C ALA A 212 -27.24 -16.29 20.00
N GLY A 213 -28.31 -16.96 20.45
CA GLY A 213 -28.22 -17.97 21.52
C GLY A 213 -28.16 -17.38 22.93
N GLN A 214 -28.58 -16.13 23.10
CA GLN A 214 -28.56 -15.45 24.40
C GLN A 214 -29.96 -15.02 24.89
N GLU A 215 -31.00 -15.53 24.26
CA GLU A 215 -32.40 -15.15 24.53
C GLU A 215 -32.85 -15.47 25.97
N SER A 216 -32.20 -16.46 26.62
CA SER A 216 -32.44 -16.84 28.01
C SER A 216 -31.78 -15.92 29.04
N LYS A 217 -30.79 -15.08 28.62
CA LYS A 217 -30.12 -14.14 29.52
C LYS A 217 -30.97 -12.90 29.78
N PRO A 218 -30.80 -12.27 30.97
CA PRO A 218 -31.33 -10.94 31.21
C PRO A 218 -30.87 -9.95 30.13
N LEU A 219 -31.76 -9.03 29.71
CA LEU A 219 -31.46 -8.09 28.61
C LEU A 219 -30.10 -7.38 28.80
N ARG A 220 -29.82 -6.84 29.98
CA ARG A 220 -28.59 -6.12 30.29
C ARG A 220 -27.30 -6.95 30.10
N GLU A 221 -27.38 -8.28 30.10
CA GLU A 221 -26.23 -9.18 29.95
C GLU A 221 -26.10 -9.73 28.53
N ARG A 222 -27.05 -9.44 27.65
CA ARG A 222 -27.01 -9.91 26.27
C ARG A 222 -25.91 -9.18 25.52
N LEU A 223 -25.13 -9.92 24.76
CA LEU A 223 -24.09 -9.39 23.91
C LEU A 223 -24.65 -8.93 22.57
N LEU A 224 -24.13 -7.83 22.08
CA LEU A 224 -24.46 -7.24 20.80
C LEU A 224 -23.22 -6.62 20.14
N LEU A 225 -23.30 -6.33 18.86
CA LEU A 225 -22.33 -5.48 18.19
C LEU A 225 -22.68 -4.02 18.49
N ARG A 226 -21.73 -3.26 19.06
CA ARG A 226 -22.01 -1.88 19.50
C ARG A 226 -22.55 -1.01 18.36
N THR A 227 -23.60 -0.25 18.64
CA THR A 227 -24.26 0.63 17.67
C THR A 227 -23.65 2.04 17.61
N HIS A 228 -22.81 2.37 18.59
CA HIS A 228 -22.07 3.62 18.74
C HIS A 228 -20.85 3.38 19.63
N THR A 229 -19.95 4.36 19.75
CA THR A 229 -18.75 4.21 20.58
C THR A 229 -18.94 4.73 22.02
N SER A 230 -20.15 5.18 22.39
CA SER A 230 -20.49 5.66 23.74
C SER A 230 -20.21 4.65 24.89
N PRO A 231 -20.28 3.30 24.69
CA PRO A 231 -19.86 2.35 25.72
C PRO A 231 -18.46 2.61 26.26
N VAL A 232 -17.55 3.07 25.41
CA VAL A 232 -16.17 3.40 25.80
C VAL A 232 -16.15 4.57 26.79
N GLN A 233 -17.06 5.54 26.63
CA GLN A 233 -17.20 6.67 27.55
C GLN A 233 -17.60 6.20 28.97
N ILE A 234 -18.57 5.29 29.06
CA ILE A 234 -19.00 4.70 30.35
C ILE A 234 -17.82 3.95 30.98
N ARG A 235 -17.16 3.05 30.23
CA ARG A 235 -15.99 2.30 30.70
C ARG A 235 -14.83 3.18 31.15
N THR A 236 -14.66 4.33 30.52
CA THR A 236 -13.65 5.32 30.88
C THR A 236 -14.00 6.03 32.18
N MET A 237 -15.26 6.45 32.34
CA MET A 237 -15.75 7.09 33.57
C MET A 237 -15.73 6.14 34.77
N GLU A 238 -15.96 4.84 34.58
CA GLU A 238 -15.81 3.84 35.66
C GLU A 238 -14.37 3.75 36.17
N LYS A 239 -13.37 3.93 35.29
CA LYS A 239 -11.94 3.79 35.63
C LYS A 239 -11.29 5.07 36.12
N LEU A 240 -11.64 6.19 35.53
CA LEU A 240 -11.02 7.49 35.74
C LEU A 240 -11.96 8.40 36.57
N LYS A 241 -11.42 9.43 37.19
CA LYS A 241 -12.19 10.49 37.87
C LYS A 241 -12.00 11.81 37.13
N PRO A 242 -13.00 12.71 37.14
CA PRO A 242 -12.85 14.05 36.59
C PRO A 242 -11.66 14.83 37.18
N PRO A 243 -10.98 15.72 36.43
CA PRO A 243 -11.33 16.10 35.05
C PRO A 243 -10.92 15.07 33.99
N LEU A 244 -11.76 14.81 33.02
CA LEU A 244 -11.43 13.94 31.90
C LEU A 244 -11.90 14.55 30.56
N ARG A 245 -11.11 14.31 29.52
CA ARG A 245 -11.42 14.62 28.13
C ARG A 245 -10.94 13.47 27.28
N VAL A 246 -11.86 12.78 26.64
CA VAL A 246 -11.56 11.58 25.86
C VAL A 246 -12.25 11.62 24.51
N VAL A 247 -11.61 11.04 23.50
CA VAL A 247 -12.23 10.68 22.21
C VAL A 247 -12.16 9.19 22.02
N CYS A 248 -13.24 8.62 21.50
CA CYS A 248 -13.45 7.19 21.36
C CYS A 248 -13.67 6.88 19.88
N PRO A 249 -12.60 6.70 19.08
CA PRO A 249 -12.73 6.26 17.71
C PRO A 249 -13.03 4.77 17.64
N GLY A 250 -13.82 4.36 16.65
CA GLY A 250 -14.03 2.94 16.46
C GLY A 250 -15.11 2.58 15.46
N LYS A 251 -15.11 1.30 15.12
CA LYS A 251 -16.10 0.69 14.25
C LYS A 251 -17.40 0.43 15.03
N VAL A 252 -18.51 0.65 14.37
CA VAL A 252 -19.87 0.46 14.91
C VAL A 252 -20.75 -0.28 13.90
N HIS A 253 -21.83 -0.86 14.37
CA HIS A 253 -22.65 -1.78 13.62
C HIS A 253 -24.15 -1.43 13.79
N ARG A 254 -24.87 -1.36 12.69
CA ARG A 254 -26.34 -1.19 12.70
C ARG A 254 -26.97 -2.13 11.69
N ASN A 255 -28.19 -2.54 11.95
CA ASN A 255 -28.91 -3.43 11.04
C ASN A 255 -29.55 -2.65 9.88
N ASP A 256 -28.79 -1.75 9.27
CA ASP A 256 -29.21 -0.94 8.14
C ASP A 256 -29.03 -1.72 6.83
N ALA A 257 -29.97 -1.57 5.91
CA ALA A 257 -29.81 -2.04 4.56
C ALA A 257 -28.74 -1.18 3.84
N PRO A 258 -27.75 -1.78 3.15
CA PRO A 258 -26.72 -1.02 2.46
C PRO A 258 -27.33 -0.24 1.27
N ASP A 259 -27.06 1.07 1.25
CA ASP A 259 -27.37 1.96 0.13
C ASP A 259 -26.22 2.96 -0.12
N ALA A 260 -26.41 3.96 -0.96
CA ALA A 260 -25.36 4.95 -1.26
C ALA A 260 -24.98 5.83 -0.04
N THR A 261 -25.80 5.84 1.01
CA THR A 261 -25.64 6.70 2.20
C THR A 261 -25.53 5.93 3.50
N HIS A 262 -25.88 4.65 3.52
CA HIS A 262 -25.87 3.77 4.69
C HIS A 262 -25.01 2.52 4.46
N SER A 263 -24.34 2.10 5.51
CA SER A 263 -23.61 0.84 5.58
C SER A 263 -23.89 0.20 6.94
N PRO A 264 -24.09 -1.13 7.00
CA PRO A 264 -24.28 -1.84 8.28
C PRO A 264 -23.03 -1.78 9.18
N VAL A 265 -21.90 -1.45 8.61
CA VAL A 265 -20.64 -1.25 9.33
C VAL A 265 -20.09 0.11 8.93
N PHE A 266 -19.80 0.96 9.91
CA PHE A 266 -19.18 2.26 9.69
C PHE A 266 -18.34 2.67 10.90
N HIS A 267 -17.68 3.83 10.85
CA HIS A 267 -16.83 4.33 11.91
C HIS A 267 -17.41 5.59 12.54
N GLN A 268 -17.25 5.68 13.87
CA GLN A 268 -17.58 6.87 14.62
C GLN A 268 -16.37 7.38 15.41
N VAL A 269 -16.34 8.66 15.64
CA VAL A 269 -15.51 9.28 16.68
C VAL A 269 -16.48 10.00 17.61
N GLU A 270 -16.54 9.54 18.84
CA GLU A 270 -17.28 10.22 19.89
C GLU A 270 -16.32 10.86 20.88
N GLY A 271 -16.75 11.93 21.52
CA GLY A 271 -15.97 12.60 22.53
C GLY A 271 -16.77 12.91 23.77
N LEU A 272 -16.09 12.89 24.90
CA LEU A 272 -16.64 13.20 26.22
C LEU A 272 -15.67 14.13 26.95
N ALA A 273 -16.22 15.17 27.57
CA ALA A 273 -15.52 16.01 28.51
C ALA A 273 -16.32 16.12 29.79
N VAL A 274 -15.70 15.85 30.94
CA VAL A 274 -16.33 15.96 32.27
C VAL A 274 -15.39 16.70 33.21
N ASP A 275 -15.90 17.72 33.88
CA ASP A 275 -15.19 18.52 34.88
C ASP A 275 -16.20 19.19 35.83
N SER A 276 -15.74 19.96 36.76
CA SER A 276 -16.58 20.62 37.80
C SER A 276 -17.45 21.75 37.27
N LYS A 277 -17.16 22.34 36.09
CA LYS A 277 -17.83 23.57 35.58
C LYS A 277 -17.99 23.61 34.06
N ILE A 278 -18.17 22.48 33.44
CA ILE A 278 -18.42 22.43 31.98
C ILE A 278 -19.79 22.98 31.65
N THR A 279 -19.86 23.78 30.59
CA THR A 279 -21.06 24.44 30.12
C THR A 279 -21.36 24.09 28.68
N PHE A 280 -22.58 24.38 28.21
CA PHE A 280 -22.94 24.26 26.80
C PHE A 280 -22.10 25.19 25.88
N CYS A 281 -21.56 26.31 26.43
CA CYS A 281 -20.66 27.16 25.68
C CYS A 281 -19.31 26.48 25.39
N ASP A 282 -18.81 25.68 26.33
CA ASP A 282 -17.58 24.89 26.13
C ASP A 282 -17.78 23.84 25.03
N LEU A 283 -18.93 23.16 25.01
CA LEU A 283 -19.32 22.27 23.92
C LEU A 283 -19.34 23.01 22.58
N LYS A 284 -20.03 24.15 22.51
CA LYS A 284 -20.09 24.94 21.27
C LYS A 284 -18.74 25.38 20.79
N GLY A 285 -17.87 25.87 21.67
CA GLY A 285 -16.51 26.29 21.32
C GLY A 285 -15.64 25.14 20.83
N THR A 286 -15.74 23.99 21.47
CA THR A 286 -15.01 22.76 21.09
C THR A 286 -15.44 22.29 19.70
N ILE A 287 -16.73 22.18 19.44
CA ILE A 287 -17.24 21.72 18.12
C ILE A 287 -16.96 22.75 17.03
N ASP A 288 -17.16 24.07 17.27
CA ASP A 288 -16.84 25.11 16.29
C ASP A 288 -15.36 25.08 15.88
N HIS A 289 -14.47 24.94 16.86
CA HIS A 289 -13.03 24.76 16.59
C HIS A 289 -12.75 23.53 15.74
N ALA A 290 -13.33 22.38 16.10
CA ALA A 290 -13.13 21.14 15.37
C ALA A 290 -13.63 21.23 13.92
N MET A 291 -14.81 21.80 13.70
CA MET A 291 -15.36 21.98 12.34
C MET A 291 -14.52 22.92 11.49
N LYS A 292 -14.00 24.00 12.07
CA LYS A 292 -13.09 24.92 11.37
C LYS A 292 -11.74 24.28 11.04
N ALA A 293 -11.23 23.43 11.94
CA ALA A 293 -9.99 22.69 11.69
C ALA A 293 -10.13 21.65 10.57
N LEU A 294 -11.30 20.97 10.47
CA LEU A 294 -11.55 19.92 9.48
C LEU A 294 -11.96 20.47 8.10
N PHE A 295 -12.72 21.55 8.05
CA PHE A 295 -13.35 22.06 6.83
C PHE A 295 -12.91 23.48 6.43
N GLY A 296 -12.06 24.10 7.22
CA GLY A 296 -11.53 25.45 6.96
C GLY A 296 -12.18 26.54 7.79
N SER A 297 -11.46 27.64 8.01
CA SER A 297 -11.85 28.73 8.93
C SER A 297 -13.12 29.49 8.55
N SER A 298 -13.55 29.40 7.29
CA SER A 298 -14.77 30.07 6.79
C SER A 298 -16.08 29.35 7.13
N VAL A 299 -15.97 28.09 7.59
CA VAL A 299 -17.14 27.29 7.94
C VAL A 299 -17.81 27.84 9.20
N GLN A 300 -19.12 27.97 9.15
CA GLN A 300 -19.95 28.36 10.27
C GLN A 300 -20.69 27.15 10.81
N THR A 301 -20.88 27.11 12.13
CA THR A 301 -21.64 26.07 12.83
C THR A 301 -22.99 26.63 13.31
N ARG A 302 -23.99 25.80 13.31
CA ARG A 302 -25.27 26.09 13.97
C ARG A 302 -25.79 24.86 14.72
N PHE A 303 -26.45 25.08 15.82
CA PHE A 303 -26.96 24.06 16.71
C PHE A 303 -28.49 24.08 16.68
N TYR A 304 -29.09 22.92 16.42
CA TYR A 304 -30.52 22.71 16.48
C TYR A 304 -30.86 21.90 17.70
N PRO A 305 -31.94 22.23 18.43
CA PRO A 305 -32.45 21.38 19.49
C PRO A 305 -32.74 19.96 18.95
N SER A 306 -32.30 18.96 19.69
CA SER A 306 -32.50 17.55 19.40
C SER A 306 -32.78 16.79 20.69
N PHE A 307 -32.98 15.50 20.62
CA PHE A 307 -33.17 14.65 21.79
C PHE A 307 -32.34 13.38 21.67
N PHE A 308 -31.55 13.12 22.71
CA PHE A 308 -30.85 11.84 22.91
C PHE A 308 -31.05 11.42 24.38
N PRO A 309 -31.28 10.12 24.67
CA PRO A 309 -31.54 9.67 26.05
C PRO A 309 -30.44 9.99 27.04
N PHE A 310 -29.20 10.11 26.57
CA PHE A 310 -27.97 10.28 27.37
C PHE A 310 -27.49 11.74 27.47
N THR A 311 -28.21 12.69 26.85
CA THR A 311 -27.88 14.14 26.94
C THR A 311 -29.09 15.02 27.12
N GLU A 312 -28.92 16.07 27.94
CA GLU A 312 -29.95 17.13 28.15
C GLU A 312 -29.22 18.43 28.58
N PRO A 313 -29.32 19.54 27.82
CA PRO A 313 -29.97 19.64 26.50
C PRO A 313 -29.12 18.96 25.42
N SER A 314 -29.86 18.46 24.39
CA SER A 314 -29.24 17.85 23.21
C SER A 314 -29.33 18.75 21.99
N ALA A 315 -28.41 18.60 21.06
CA ALA A 315 -28.45 19.35 19.81
C ALA A 315 -27.84 18.55 18.64
N ASP A 316 -28.41 18.75 17.45
CA ASP A 316 -27.79 18.41 16.19
C ASP A 316 -26.97 19.59 15.68
N VAL A 317 -25.76 19.31 15.16
CA VAL A 317 -24.86 20.33 14.64
C VAL A 317 -24.80 20.26 13.13
N GLN A 318 -25.00 21.41 12.52
CA GLN A 318 -24.87 21.61 11.10
C GLN A 318 -23.75 22.60 10.80
N ILE A 319 -23.06 22.39 9.67
CA ILE A 319 -22.09 23.34 9.11
C ILE A 319 -22.66 24.03 7.89
N SER A 320 -22.19 25.26 7.62
CA SER A 320 -22.44 25.90 6.34
C SER A 320 -21.92 25.02 5.20
N CYS A 321 -22.74 24.84 4.16
CA CYS A 321 -22.42 23.92 3.07
C CYS A 321 -21.11 24.33 2.38
N ILE A 322 -20.12 23.48 2.44
CA ILE A 322 -18.79 23.70 1.87
C ILE A 322 -18.81 23.79 0.33
N PHE A 323 -19.79 23.15 -0.32
CA PHE A 323 -19.90 23.12 -1.78
C PHE A 323 -20.49 24.40 -2.38
N CYS A 324 -21.39 25.06 -1.68
CA CYS A 324 -22.02 26.31 -2.15
C CYS A 324 -21.71 27.52 -1.26
N GLY A 325 -20.79 27.39 -0.29
CA GLY A 325 -20.46 28.45 0.64
C GLY A 325 -21.64 28.95 1.48
N GLY A 326 -22.55 28.04 1.87
CA GLY A 326 -23.72 28.34 2.66
C GLY A 326 -24.88 29.00 1.88
N LYS A 327 -24.76 29.22 0.56
CA LYS A 327 -25.74 29.96 -0.25
C LYS A 327 -26.99 29.14 -0.62
N GLY A 328 -26.90 27.80 -0.57
CA GLY A 328 -27.98 26.89 -1.00
C GLY A 328 -28.06 26.70 -2.53
N TYR A 329 -27.36 27.52 -3.31
CA TYR A 329 -27.36 27.51 -4.77
C TYR A 329 -25.92 27.48 -5.31
N ARG A 330 -25.72 26.77 -6.42
CA ARG A 330 -24.45 26.66 -7.10
C ARG A 330 -24.69 26.50 -8.61
N ASP A 331 -23.89 27.17 -9.43
CA ASP A 331 -23.90 27.07 -10.90
C ASP A 331 -25.30 27.34 -11.53
N GLY A 332 -26.06 28.29 -10.94
CA GLY A 332 -27.40 28.67 -11.40
C GLY A 332 -28.52 27.73 -10.96
N GLY A 333 -28.21 26.64 -10.21
CA GLY A 333 -29.20 25.67 -9.72
C GLY A 333 -29.18 25.48 -8.20
N ARG A 334 -30.08 24.67 -7.71
CA ARG A 334 -30.10 24.24 -6.31
C ARG A 334 -28.87 23.40 -6.01
N CYS A 335 -28.19 23.67 -4.89
CA CYS A 335 -27.07 22.84 -4.46
C CYS A 335 -27.56 21.42 -4.09
N PRO A 336 -27.11 20.35 -4.76
CA PRO A 336 -27.59 18.99 -4.48
C PRO A 336 -27.17 18.50 -3.09
N ASN A 337 -25.98 18.90 -2.62
CA ASN A 337 -25.43 18.42 -1.34
C ASN A 337 -26.19 18.93 -0.12
N CYS A 338 -26.64 20.17 -0.11
CA CYS A 338 -27.43 20.76 0.98
C CYS A 338 -28.93 20.88 0.66
N LYS A 339 -29.39 20.39 -0.51
CA LYS A 339 -30.79 20.48 -0.96
C LYS A 339 -31.37 21.89 -0.86
N ALA A 340 -30.54 22.88 -1.23
CA ALA A 340 -30.83 24.33 -1.17
C ALA A 340 -30.95 24.95 0.25
N SER A 341 -30.71 24.18 1.33
CA SER A 341 -30.75 24.71 2.69
C SER A 341 -29.57 25.62 3.05
N GLY A 342 -28.43 25.48 2.37
CA GLY A 342 -27.18 26.12 2.72
C GLY A 342 -26.45 25.43 3.88
N TRP A 343 -27.01 24.37 4.47
CA TRP A 343 -26.47 23.71 5.65
C TRP A 343 -26.40 22.20 5.48
N ILE A 344 -25.42 21.56 6.15
CA ILE A 344 -25.20 20.12 6.14
C ILE A 344 -25.10 19.64 7.59
N GLU A 345 -25.92 18.68 7.97
CA GLU A 345 -25.87 18.01 9.28
C GLU A 345 -24.71 17.04 9.35
N LEU A 346 -23.97 17.07 10.48
CA LEU A 346 -22.75 16.28 10.68
C LEU A 346 -22.75 15.42 11.92
N LEU A 347 -23.24 15.93 13.05
CA LEU A 347 -23.05 15.27 14.35
C LEU A 347 -24.15 15.63 15.34
N GLY A 348 -24.39 14.71 16.27
CA GLY A 348 -25.18 14.95 17.47
C GLY A 348 -24.29 15.28 18.66
N CYS A 349 -24.79 16.11 19.58
CA CYS A 349 -24.10 16.45 20.80
C CYS A 349 -25.07 16.88 21.93
N GLY A 350 -24.54 17.04 23.15
CA GLY A 350 -25.32 17.58 24.26
C GLY A 350 -24.59 17.57 25.57
N MET A 351 -25.20 18.15 26.58
CA MET A 351 -24.71 18.02 27.96
C MET A 351 -25.09 16.63 28.48
N VAL A 352 -24.15 15.97 29.16
CA VAL A 352 -24.38 14.62 29.71
C VAL A 352 -25.52 14.64 30.70
N ASP A 353 -26.50 13.76 30.49
CA ASP A 353 -27.63 13.62 31.39
C ASP A 353 -27.16 13.21 32.80
N PRO A 354 -27.69 13.83 33.89
CA PRO A 354 -27.35 13.48 35.26
C PRO A 354 -27.51 12.00 35.62
N ASN A 355 -28.44 11.29 34.99
CA ASN A 355 -28.65 9.86 35.21
C ASN A 355 -27.45 9.04 34.74
N VAL A 356 -26.76 9.45 33.63
CA VAL A 356 -25.57 8.78 33.13
C VAL A 356 -24.45 8.83 34.18
N PHE A 357 -24.27 9.96 34.86
CA PHE A 357 -23.30 10.08 35.95
C PHE A 357 -23.62 9.14 37.12
N GLY A 358 -24.93 8.88 37.39
CA GLY A 358 -25.37 7.94 38.43
C GLY A 358 -24.93 6.49 38.15
N PHE A 359 -24.80 6.07 36.88
CA PHE A 359 -24.33 4.73 36.52
C PHE A 359 -22.81 4.52 36.75
N VAL A 360 -22.02 5.62 36.88
CA VAL A 360 -20.57 5.59 37.04
C VAL A 360 -20.10 6.15 38.38
N ASP A 361 -21.02 6.26 39.36
CA ASP A 361 -20.77 6.78 40.71
C ASP A 361 -20.18 8.21 40.74
N TYR A 362 -20.57 9.07 39.83
CA TYR A 362 -20.25 10.49 39.86
C TYR A 362 -21.41 11.29 40.45
N ASP A 363 -21.08 12.23 41.36
CA ASP A 363 -22.11 13.13 41.93
C ASP A 363 -22.49 14.23 40.92
N PRO A 364 -23.69 14.19 40.30
CA PRO A 364 -24.10 15.16 39.26
C PRO A 364 -24.21 16.60 39.76
N ARG A 365 -24.13 16.83 41.08
CA ARG A 365 -24.08 18.18 41.68
C ARG A 365 -22.68 18.76 41.68
N LYS A 366 -21.65 17.92 41.52
CA LYS A 366 -20.25 18.31 41.56
C LYS A 366 -19.59 18.34 40.18
N VAL A 367 -20.13 17.64 39.25
CA VAL A 367 -19.59 17.53 37.89
C VAL A 367 -20.65 17.88 36.85
N SER A 368 -20.18 18.40 35.74
CA SER A 368 -20.92 18.55 34.50
C SER A 368 -20.08 18.09 33.33
N GLY A 369 -20.70 17.78 32.22
CA GLY A 369 -19.96 17.31 31.04
C GLY A 369 -20.78 17.45 29.78
N PHE A 370 -20.10 17.31 28.67
CA PHE A 370 -20.74 17.20 27.37
C PHE A 370 -20.20 16.00 26.59
N ALA A 371 -21.03 15.50 25.69
CA ALA A 371 -20.66 14.47 24.73
C ALA A 371 -21.05 14.89 23.31
N PHE A 372 -20.35 14.34 22.33
CA PHE A 372 -20.64 14.48 20.90
C PHE A 372 -20.26 13.22 20.14
N GLY A 373 -20.91 12.98 18.98
CA GLY A 373 -20.61 11.82 18.14
C GLY A 373 -20.78 12.14 16.67
N MET A 374 -19.77 11.78 15.87
CA MET A 374 -19.73 12.01 14.43
C MET A 374 -19.38 10.76 13.64
N GLY A 375 -20.07 10.54 12.52
CA GLY A 375 -19.74 9.49 11.56
C GLY A 375 -18.54 9.88 10.70
N VAL A 376 -17.51 9.04 10.70
CA VAL A 376 -16.25 9.31 9.98
C VAL A 376 -16.47 9.31 8.48
N GLU A 377 -17.24 8.34 7.96
CA GLU A 377 -17.55 8.25 6.54
C GLU A 377 -18.31 9.48 6.04
N ARG A 378 -19.21 10.03 6.86
CA ARG A 378 -19.93 11.27 6.51
C ARG A 378 -18.98 12.43 6.30
N ILE A 379 -17.97 12.55 7.14
CA ILE A 379 -16.95 13.58 7.02
C ILE A 379 -16.05 13.30 5.81
N ALA A 380 -15.65 12.04 5.59
CA ALA A 380 -14.84 11.63 4.44
C ALA A 380 -15.58 11.89 3.11
N ILE A 381 -16.86 11.54 3.01
CA ILE A 381 -17.73 11.82 1.85
C ILE A 381 -17.68 13.32 1.51
N LEU A 382 -17.89 14.17 2.50
CA LEU A 382 -17.92 15.62 2.29
C LEU A 382 -16.54 16.15 1.93
N LYS A 383 -15.48 15.66 2.57
CA LYS A 383 -14.12 16.13 2.40
C LYS A 383 -13.53 15.77 1.02
N TYR A 384 -13.80 14.56 0.56
CA TYR A 384 -13.26 14.03 -0.68
C TYR A 384 -14.24 14.09 -1.86
N GLY A 385 -15.50 14.51 -1.64
CA GLY A 385 -16.50 14.58 -2.70
C GLY A 385 -16.91 13.21 -3.22
N VAL A 386 -16.98 12.22 -2.36
CA VAL A 386 -17.41 10.85 -2.70
C VAL A 386 -18.94 10.80 -2.70
N ASP A 387 -19.54 10.22 -3.72
CA ASP A 387 -21.00 10.19 -3.88
C ASP A 387 -21.67 8.96 -3.28
N ASP A 388 -20.91 7.89 -3.07
CA ASP A 388 -21.40 6.59 -2.61
C ASP A 388 -20.50 6.04 -1.49
N ILE A 389 -21.08 5.82 -0.30
CA ILE A 389 -20.38 5.26 0.86
C ILE A 389 -19.81 3.86 0.59
N GLN A 390 -20.43 3.08 -0.31
CA GLN A 390 -20.00 1.72 -0.65
C GLN A 390 -18.61 1.70 -1.28
N LEU A 391 -18.17 2.79 -1.90
CA LEU A 391 -16.82 2.89 -2.47
C LEU A 391 -15.72 2.73 -1.40
N PHE A 392 -15.98 3.10 -0.16
CA PHE A 392 -15.05 2.88 0.95
C PHE A 392 -14.91 1.41 1.35
N PHE A 393 -15.91 0.57 1.04
CA PHE A 393 -15.97 -0.81 1.51
C PHE A 393 -15.75 -1.86 0.41
N ASN A 394 -15.90 -1.49 -0.86
CA ASN A 394 -15.82 -2.42 -2.00
C ASN A 394 -14.40 -2.91 -2.31
N GLY A 395 -13.35 -2.31 -1.70
CA GLY A 395 -11.96 -2.71 -1.91
C GLY A 395 -11.44 -2.43 -3.33
N ASP A 396 -12.06 -1.52 -4.10
CA ASP A 396 -11.59 -1.16 -5.44
C ASP A 396 -10.27 -0.37 -5.34
N VAL A 397 -9.18 -1.01 -5.76
CA VAL A 397 -7.84 -0.43 -5.73
C VAL A 397 -7.76 0.87 -6.54
N ARG A 398 -8.50 0.99 -7.66
CA ARG A 398 -8.52 2.21 -8.49
C ARG A 398 -9.12 3.40 -7.75
N PHE A 399 -10.09 3.14 -6.86
CA PHE A 399 -10.64 4.16 -5.97
C PHE A 399 -9.62 4.54 -4.89
N LEU A 400 -9.04 3.55 -4.21
CA LEU A 400 -8.11 3.78 -3.11
C LEU A 400 -6.81 4.46 -3.57
N GLU A 401 -6.33 4.18 -4.77
CA GLU A 401 -5.14 4.81 -5.34
C GLU A 401 -5.25 6.33 -5.54
N GLN A 402 -6.46 6.89 -5.57
CA GLN A 402 -6.70 8.33 -5.69
C GLN A 402 -6.34 9.10 -4.40
N PHE A 403 -6.14 8.41 -3.27
CA PHE A 403 -5.85 9.00 -1.96
C PHE A 403 -4.36 8.91 -1.55
N ARG A 404 -3.47 8.63 -2.49
CA ARG A 404 -2.01 8.59 -2.28
C ARG A 404 -1.41 9.93 -1.91
#